data_c711d630ad742106ca951410e66b82d6
#
_entry.id   c711d630ad742106ca951410e66b82d6
#
_cell.length_a   1.000
_cell.length_b   1.000
_cell.length_c   1.000
_cell.angle_alpha   90.00
_cell.angle_beta   90.00
_cell.angle_gamma   90.00
#
_symmetry.space_group_name_H-M   'P 1'
#
loop_
_entity.id
_entity.type
_entity.pdbx_description
1 polymer ?
#
loop_
_entity_poly.entity_id
_entity_poly.type
_entity_poly.pdbx_seq_one_letter_code
_entity_poly.pdbx_strand_id
1 'polypeptide(L)'
;MPRRTSFLNVTGFLCLAATLVYPGAARAQWVPTNPVVNVQQQPDGALLQLQRGYLRFRVCTDAIVRVIYSLEASVPERTDFLVVKTEWPPAAFTLETADPKTVTLSTARLKIVIGREDSAIQFLDASGKNLAQESTRSLTPVEVNGEKTLHPERFVNMWATQEAFYGLGQHQAGVWNYRGEAVDLSQDNTNISVPLLLSSNGYGIFWNNGSRSRFNNRFVHAFYLSSEVADAMDYYFLYGPEFDSIIAAYRELTGPAPMFGKWAYGYWQCKNRYASQQELLGIAGKYRAMQIPLDNIVQDWFWWNIMGEPVWNKNYPDPAGMVKELHNENVHLMVSVWPFFRPGSPVYDDMERRGYFIGRTVAPSFHPVGQALYDAFNPDARKYYWKLMNDALFKIGVDAWWLDTTEPETEGRETNILVTNKVALGNGARYTNEFPLLTTTAVYQGQREASDQKRVYILSRSGYAGSQRNAAAVWSGDVDPNWETFRRQIPAGLNLSLSGIPYWTTDIGGFVDANPDDPAYRELYVRWFEFGTFCPIFRAHGTRKTNQNEIWSYGPAMQRILTDYDRLRYRLMPYIYSQAWKVTSEGATIMRPLVMDFRTDVRAQNTGDEFLFGPALLVSPVTEPG
;
A
#
# COMPACT_ATOMS: atom_id res chain seq x y z
N MET A 1 -44.00 -29.01 -58.83
CA MET A 1 -45.47 -29.22 -58.91
C MET A 1 -45.91 -29.87 -57.63
N PRO A 2 -47.04 -29.53 -56.97
CA PRO A 2 -47.92 -28.39 -57.23
C PRO A 2 -48.08 -27.47 -56.01
N ARG A 3 -48.59 -26.33 -56.31
CA ARG A 3 -49.16 -25.27 -55.47
C ARG A 3 -50.32 -25.79 -54.60
N ARG A 4 -50.52 -25.20 -53.39
CA ARG A 4 -51.85 -24.73 -52.96
C ARG A 4 -51.75 -23.56 -51.98
N THR A 5 -52.46 -22.57 -52.33
CA THR A 5 -52.82 -21.27 -51.79
C THR A 5 -53.84 -21.39 -50.62
N SER A 6 -53.88 -20.31 -49.86
CA SER A 6 -54.99 -19.64 -49.13
C SER A 6 -55.12 -20.05 -47.69
N PHE A 7 -55.34 -19.15 -46.68
CA PHE A 7 -56.24 -18.01 -46.57
C PHE A 7 -55.78 -17.10 -45.43
N LEU A 8 -55.91 -15.81 -45.60
CA LEU A 8 -55.85 -14.79 -44.56
C LEU A 8 -56.95 -15.05 -43.52
N ASN A 9 -56.60 -14.95 -42.22
CA ASN A 9 -57.53 -14.52 -41.21
C ASN A 9 -56.83 -13.43 -40.36
N VAL A 10 -57.31 -12.21 -40.55
CA VAL A 10 -57.00 -11.02 -39.77
C VAL A 10 -57.86 -11.08 -38.53
N THR A 11 -57.27 -11.36 -37.38
CA THR A 11 -57.92 -11.11 -36.09
C THR A 11 -57.07 -10.04 -35.41
N GLY A 12 -57.62 -8.84 -35.38
CA GLY A 12 -57.00 -7.71 -34.68
C GLY A 12 -56.95 -7.95 -33.18
N PHE A 13 -55.76 -8.00 -32.65
CA PHE A 13 -55.51 -7.84 -31.21
C PHE A 13 -55.16 -6.38 -30.94
N LEU A 14 -56.09 -5.65 -30.34
CA LEU A 14 -55.82 -4.37 -29.69
C LEU A 14 -54.86 -4.64 -28.54
N CYS A 15 -53.59 -4.37 -28.70
CA CYS A 15 -52.66 -4.22 -27.58
C CYS A 15 -52.93 -2.88 -26.93
N LEU A 16 -53.64 -2.89 -25.80
CA LEU A 16 -53.67 -1.79 -24.86
C LEU A 16 -52.24 -1.70 -24.25
N ALA A 17 -51.46 -0.76 -24.76
CA ALA A 17 -50.22 -0.37 -24.08
C ALA A 17 -50.56 0.39 -22.79
N ALA A 18 -50.62 -0.36 -21.70
CA ALA A 18 -50.59 0.23 -20.36
C ALA A 18 -49.19 0.77 -20.15
N THR A 19 -49.02 2.05 -20.43
CA THR A 19 -47.84 2.82 -19.95
C THR A 19 -47.91 2.86 -18.42
N LEU A 20 -47.23 1.91 -17.78
CA LEU A 20 -46.85 2.03 -16.37
C LEU A 20 -45.89 3.25 -16.30
N VAL A 21 -46.46 4.43 -16.07
CA VAL A 21 -45.71 5.58 -15.56
C VAL A 21 -45.30 5.19 -14.14
N TYR A 22 -44.06 4.66 -14.01
CA TYR A 22 -43.39 4.69 -12.73
C TYR A 22 -43.16 6.17 -12.40
N PRO A 23 -43.76 6.71 -11.35
CA PRO A 23 -43.29 7.98 -10.83
C PRO A 23 -41.92 7.67 -10.24
N GLY A 24 -40.88 7.84 -11.04
CA GLY A 24 -39.54 8.03 -10.56
C GLY A 24 -39.54 9.28 -9.70
N ALA A 25 -39.99 9.14 -8.46
CA ALA A 25 -39.67 10.09 -7.43
C ALA A 25 -38.14 10.12 -7.37
N ALA A 26 -37.54 11.05 -8.08
CA ALA A 26 -36.24 11.57 -7.70
C ALA A 26 -36.43 11.99 -6.23
N ARG A 27 -36.12 11.08 -5.31
CA ARG A 27 -35.87 11.45 -3.93
C ARG A 27 -34.64 12.32 -4.01
N ALA A 28 -34.84 13.63 -4.13
CA ALA A 28 -33.86 14.57 -3.68
C ALA A 28 -33.49 14.07 -2.28
N GLN A 29 -32.33 13.49 -2.15
CA GLN A 29 -31.80 13.06 -0.85
C GLN A 29 -31.51 14.37 -0.11
N TRP A 30 -32.52 14.87 0.58
CA TRP A 30 -32.33 15.95 1.54
C TRP A 30 -31.44 15.36 2.63
N VAL A 31 -30.14 15.68 2.55
CA VAL A 31 -29.26 15.47 3.68
C VAL A 31 -29.70 16.46 4.73
N PRO A 32 -30.23 16.02 5.87
CA PRO A 32 -30.71 16.94 6.89
C PRO A 32 -29.54 17.81 7.32
N THR A 33 -29.74 19.12 7.39
CA THR A 33 -28.76 20.04 7.96
C THR A 33 -28.36 19.57 9.35
N ASN A 34 -27.09 19.74 9.70
CA ASN A 34 -26.55 19.37 11.01
C ASN A 34 -25.89 20.59 11.67
N PRO A 35 -26.71 21.58 12.15
CA PRO A 35 -26.21 22.84 12.61
C PRO A 35 -25.30 22.71 13.83
N VAL A 36 -24.38 23.68 13.95
CA VAL A 36 -23.54 23.90 15.13
C VAL A 36 -24.38 24.50 16.26
N VAL A 37 -24.45 23.80 17.38
CA VAL A 37 -25.20 24.18 18.58
C VAL A 37 -24.32 24.95 19.57
N ASN A 38 -23.08 24.47 19.76
CA ASN A 38 -22.15 25.08 20.68
C ASN A 38 -20.69 24.95 20.16
N VAL A 39 -19.85 25.91 20.54
CA VAL A 39 -18.42 25.91 20.19
C VAL A 39 -17.59 26.10 21.45
N GLN A 40 -16.63 25.21 21.66
CA GLN A 40 -15.69 25.27 22.77
C GLN A 40 -14.26 25.32 22.24
N GLN A 41 -13.52 26.34 22.60
CA GLN A 41 -12.08 26.37 22.36
C GLN A 41 -11.39 25.34 23.24
N GLN A 42 -10.47 24.60 22.66
CA GLN A 42 -9.61 23.63 23.35
C GLN A 42 -8.15 24.13 23.30
N PRO A 43 -7.27 23.64 24.18
CA PRO A 43 -5.85 24.04 24.14
C PRO A 43 -5.17 23.77 22.81
N ASP A 44 -5.63 22.75 22.06
CA ASP A 44 -5.07 22.27 20.80
C ASP A 44 -6.03 22.46 19.62
N GLY A 45 -7.12 23.26 19.76
CA GLY A 45 -8.07 23.46 18.67
C GLY A 45 -9.47 23.84 19.11
N ALA A 46 -10.49 23.14 18.57
CA ALA A 46 -11.90 23.42 18.84
C ALA A 46 -12.76 22.17 18.90
N LEU A 47 -13.76 22.16 19.77
CA LEU A 47 -14.82 21.17 19.83
C LEU A 47 -16.16 21.86 19.52
N LEU A 48 -16.81 21.43 18.44
CA LEU A 48 -18.14 21.90 18.03
C LEU A 48 -19.15 20.81 18.36
N GLN A 49 -20.13 21.15 19.20
CA GLN A 49 -21.32 20.33 19.36
C GLN A 49 -22.28 20.63 18.21
N LEU A 50 -22.67 19.61 17.49
CA LEU A 50 -23.66 19.70 16.41
C LEU A 50 -25.01 19.23 16.93
N GLN A 51 -26.08 19.46 16.17
CA GLN A 51 -27.38 18.90 16.50
C GLN A 51 -27.32 17.36 16.60
N ARG A 52 -26.46 16.74 15.78
CA ARG A 52 -26.17 15.30 15.83
C ARG A 52 -24.67 15.10 15.86
N GLY A 53 -24.14 14.74 17.05
CA GLY A 53 -22.74 14.44 17.26
C GLY A 53 -21.84 15.64 17.50
N TYR A 54 -20.56 15.42 17.39
CA TYR A 54 -19.49 16.34 17.73
C TYR A 54 -18.45 16.37 16.61
N LEU A 55 -17.98 17.58 16.31
CA LEU A 55 -16.90 17.80 15.35
C LEU A 55 -15.72 18.44 16.10
N ARG A 56 -14.60 17.72 16.14
CA ARG A 56 -13.38 18.13 16.80
C ARG A 56 -12.31 18.47 15.78
N PHE A 57 -11.68 19.61 15.94
CA PHE A 57 -10.47 20.02 15.23
C PHE A 57 -9.31 20.02 16.21
N ARG A 58 -8.21 19.34 15.84
CA ARG A 58 -6.95 19.40 16.56
C ARG A 58 -5.87 19.96 15.65
N VAL A 59 -5.28 21.08 16.03
CA VAL A 59 -4.18 21.72 15.32
C VAL A 59 -2.87 21.07 15.76
N CYS A 60 -2.35 20.16 14.94
CA CYS A 60 -1.08 19.49 15.19
C CYS A 60 0.12 20.41 14.88
N THR A 61 0.05 21.10 13.74
CA THR A 61 0.98 22.15 13.31
C THR A 61 0.20 23.23 12.55
N ASP A 62 0.88 24.24 12.03
CA ASP A 62 0.25 25.23 11.14
C ASP A 62 -0.26 24.65 9.80
N ALA A 63 0.17 23.42 9.46
CA ALA A 63 -0.14 22.73 8.19
C ALA A 63 -0.83 21.37 8.38
N ILE A 64 -0.90 20.83 9.59
CA ILE A 64 -1.49 19.53 9.91
C ILE A 64 -2.65 19.73 10.88
N VAL A 65 -3.87 19.39 10.43
CA VAL A 65 -5.06 19.47 11.27
C VAL A 65 -5.79 18.12 11.26
N ARG A 66 -6.00 17.54 12.45
CA ARG A 66 -6.84 16.34 12.61
C ARG A 66 -8.29 16.76 12.76
N VAL A 67 -9.18 16.08 12.05
CA VAL A 67 -10.63 16.29 12.10
C VAL A 67 -11.29 14.98 12.51
N ILE A 68 -12.08 15.05 13.59
CA ILE A 68 -12.82 13.88 14.10
C ILE A 68 -14.29 14.25 14.17
N TYR A 69 -15.14 13.43 13.54
CA TYR A 69 -16.58 13.50 13.73
C TYR A 69 -17.07 12.24 14.43
N SER A 70 -17.78 12.39 15.54
CA SER A 70 -18.30 11.32 16.39
C SER A 70 -19.73 11.57 16.81
N LEU A 71 -20.49 10.54 17.13
CA LEU A 71 -21.84 10.67 17.67
C LEU A 71 -21.83 11.08 19.15
N GLU A 72 -20.78 10.73 19.88
CA GLU A 72 -20.57 11.03 21.29
C GLU A 72 -19.45 12.06 21.48
N ALA A 73 -19.44 12.76 22.60
CA ALA A 73 -18.43 13.76 22.92
C ALA A 73 -17.02 13.17 23.08
N SER A 74 -16.93 11.92 23.48
CA SER A 74 -15.69 11.14 23.55
C SER A 74 -15.78 9.94 22.62
N VAL A 75 -14.69 9.68 21.89
CA VAL A 75 -14.53 8.45 21.08
C VAL A 75 -13.89 7.39 21.96
N PRO A 76 -14.30 6.10 21.86
CA PRO A 76 -13.65 5.02 22.57
C PRO A 76 -12.14 5.00 22.30
N GLU A 77 -11.33 4.89 23.36
CA GLU A 77 -9.89 4.74 23.19
C GLU A 77 -9.57 3.38 22.58
N ARG A 78 -8.91 3.40 21.43
CA ARG A 78 -8.34 2.22 20.76
C ARG A 78 -6.88 2.46 20.45
N THR A 79 -6.12 1.39 20.39
CA THR A 79 -4.74 1.47 19.92
C THR A 79 -4.73 1.91 18.45
N ASP A 80 -4.13 3.05 18.19
CA ASP A 80 -3.86 3.55 16.85
C ASP A 80 -2.47 3.04 16.42
N PHE A 81 -2.44 2.15 15.44
CA PHE A 81 -1.18 1.61 14.91
C PHE A 81 -0.63 2.46 13.76
N LEU A 82 -1.43 3.33 13.17
CA LEU A 82 -1.06 4.10 11.99
C LEU A 82 -0.26 5.35 12.38
N VAL A 83 -0.78 6.09 13.36
CA VAL A 83 -0.19 7.34 13.85
C VAL A 83 0.67 7.07 15.08
N VAL A 84 1.97 7.36 14.96
CA VAL A 84 2.93 7.18 16.07
C VAL A 84 3.26 8.49 16.78
N LYS A 85 3.02 9.64 16.13
CA LYS A 85 3.18 10.96 16.75
C LYS A 85 1.85 11.47 17.28
N THR A 86 1.56 11.22 18.52
CA THR A 86 0.32 11.61 19.19
C THR A 86 0.45 12.91 19.99
N GLU A 87 1.67 13.28 20.37
CA GLU A 87 1.96 14.50 21.12
C GLU A 87 2.58 15.56 20.20
N TRP A 88 2.09 16.77 20.31
CA TRP A 88 2.51 17.91 19.51
C TRP A 88 2.86 19.10 20.39
N PRO A 89 3.92 19.85 20.07
CA PRO A 89 4.14 21.16 20.67
C PRO A 89 2.90 22.05 20.46
N PRO A 90 2.57 22.94 21.39
CA PRO A 90 1.47 23.87 21.17
C PRO A 90 1.64 24.66 19.88
N ALA A 91 0.67 24.52 18.96
CA ALA A 91 0.63 25.27 17.71
C ALA A 91 -0.21 26.53 17.90
N ALA A 92 0.26 27.65 17.33
CA ALA A 92 -0.50 28.90 17.38
C ALA A 92 -1.71 28.82 16.42
N PHE A 93 -2.89 29.15 16.93
CA PHE A 93 -4.10 29.29 16.15
C PHE A 93 -5.03 30.36 16.75
N THR A 94 -5.98 30.85 15.94
CA THR A 94 -7.07 31.69 16.39
C THR A 94 -8.40 30.99 16.14
N LEU A 95 -9.38 31.23 17.02
CA LEU A 95 -10.75 30.76 16.87
C LEU A 95 -11.72 31.92 16.90
N GLU A 96 -12.36 32.22 15.77
CA GLU A 96 -13.33 33.28 15.62
C GLU A 96 -14.74 32.67 15.66
N THR A 97 -15.56 33.13 16.62
CA THR A 97 -16.92 32.59 16.85
C THR A 97 -17.99 33.67 16.79
N ALA A 98 -17.62 34.94 16.59
CA ALA A 98 -18.55 36.05 16.60
C ALA A 98 -19.45 36.16 15.33
N ASP A 99 -19.03 35.58 14.21
CA ASP A 99 -19.84 35.55 12.99
C ASP A 99 -21.08 34.65 13.19
N PRO A 100 -22.29 35.14 12.92
CA PRO A 100 -23.51 34.35 13.08
C PRO A 100 -23.65 33.23 12.05
N LYS A 101 -22.89 33.24 10.96
CA LYS A 101 -22.97 32.26 9.88
C LYS A 101 -21.85 31.21 9.93
N THR A 102 -20.70 31.56 10.49
CA THR A 102 -19.51 30.70 10.45
C THR A 102 -18.77 30.64 11.78
N VAL A 103 -17.98 29.59 11.94
CA VAL A 103 -16.90 29.48 12.90
C VAL A 103 -15.59 29.34 12.10
N THR A 104 -14.58 30.15 12.45
CA THR A 104 -13.31 30.13 11.73
C THR A 104 -12.17 29.79 12.66
N LEU A 105 -11.39 28.73 12.30
CA LEU A 105 -10.14 28.36 12.93
C LEU A 105 -8.99 28.66 11.96
N SER A 106 -8.02 29.48 12.38
CA SER A 106 -6.91 29.90 11.53
C SER A 106 -5.57 29.58 12.17
N THR A 107 -4.65 29.03 11.38
CA THR A 107 -3.22 28.90 11.66
C THR A 107 -2.43 29.90 10.81
N ALA A 108 -1.10 29.85 10.86
CA ALA A 108 -0.27 30.68 9.97
C ALA A 108 -0.43 30.31 8.48
N ARG A 109 -0.84 29.08 8.16
CA ARG A 109 -0.89 28.55 6.78
C ARG A 109 -2.26 28.14 6.30
N LEU A 110 -3.18 27.85 7.21
CA LEU A 110 -4.53 27.36 6.91
C LEU A 110 -5.61 28.23 7.55
N LYS A 111 -6.72 28.38 6.85
CA LYS A 111 -7.97 28.93 7.38
C LYS A 111 -9.08 27.90 7.16
N ILE A 112 -9.72 27.46 8.24
CA ILE A 112 -10.78 26.45 8.24
C ILE A 112 -12.07 27.15 8.63
N VAL A 113 -13.02 27.18 7.70
CA VAL A 113 -14.31 27.86 7.87
C VAL A 113 -15.41 26.81 7.98
N ILE A 114 -16.16 26.82 9.07
CA ILE A 114 -17.23 25.87 9.35
C ILE A 114 -18.58 26.62 9.30
N GLY A 115 -19.49 26.20 8.44
CA GLY A 115 -20.86 26.71 8.38
C GLY A 115 -21.65 26.38 9.64
N ARG A 116 -22.32 27.36 10.24
CA ARG A 116 -23.12 27.11 11.44
C ARG A 116 -24.42 26.35 11.16
N GLU A 117 -24.99 26.53 9.99
CA GLU A 117 -26.28 25.93 9.60
C GLU A 117 -26.12 24.43 9.20
N ASP A 118 -25.04 24.09 8.48
CA ASP A 118 -24.86 22.79 7.85
C ASP A 118 -23.63 22.03 8.35
N SER A 119 -22.79 22.70 9.15
CA SER A 119 -21.48 22.21 9.59
C SER A 119 -20.53 21.81 8.44
N ALA A 120 -20.75 22.27 7.21
CA ALA A 120 -19.83 22.10 6.10
C ALA A 120 -18.48 22.73 6.44
N ILE A 121 -17.38 22.11 5.98
CA ILE A 121 -16.02 22.57 6.28
C ILE A 121 -15.36 23.03 4.98
N GLN A 122 -14.84 24.23 4.97
CA GLN A 122 -14.01 24.75 3.89
C GLN A 122 -12.57 24.92 4.37
N PHE A 123 -11.64 24.33 3.66
CA PHE A 123 -10.20 24.47 3.88
C PHE A 123 -9.64 25.48 2.89
N LEU A 124 -9.03 26.53 3.39
CA LEU A 124 -8.43 27.60 2.61
C LEU A 124 -6.95 27.71 2.98
N ASP A 125 -6.12 28.13 2.05
CA ASP A 125 -4.75 28.55 2.38
C ASP A 125 -4.74 29.97 3.01
N ALA A 126 -3.58 30.43 3.45
CA ALA A 126 -3.42 31.75 4.06
C ALA A 126 -3.78 32.91 3.12
N SER A 127 -3.78 32.71 1.79
CA SER A 127 -4.21 33.72 0.81
C SER A 127 -5.72 33.75 0.62
N GLY A 128 -6.45 32.78 1.19
CA GLY A 128 -7.89 32.61 1.01
C GLY A 128 -8.29 31.77 -0.20
N LYS A 129 -7.32 31.10 -0.87
CA LYS A 129 -7.60 30.16 -1.95
C LYS A 129 -8.28 28.92 -1.39
N ASN A 130 -9.41 28.54 -1.98
CA ASN A 130 -10.10 27.30 -1.61
C ASN A 130 -9.27 26.07 -2.04
N LEU A 131 -8.96 25.21 -1.07
CA LEU A 131 -8.24 23.95 -1.26
C LEU A 131 -9.23 22.78 -1.40
N ALA A 132 -10.15 22.65 -0.43
CA ALA A 132 -11.16 21.59 -0.38
C ALA A 132 -12.40 22.06 0.37
N GLN A 133 -13.55 21.52 0.02
CA GLN A 133 -14.80 21.75 0.75
C GLN A 133 -15.49 20.42 1.06
N GLU A 134 -15.56 20.07 2.33
CA GLU A 134 -16.39 18.97 2.82
C GLU A 134 -17.82 19.45 2.96
N SER A 135 -18.72 18.85 2.18
CA SER A 135 -20.13 19.27 2.17
C SER A 135 -20.97 18.58 3.23
N THR A 136 -20.78 17.28 3.37
CA THR A 136 -21.54 16.45 4.32
C THR A 136 -20.70 15.29 4.85
N ARG A 137 -21.15 14.74 5.97
CA ARG A 137 -20.59 13.53 6.57
C ARG A 137 -21.70 12.72 7.24
N SER A 138 -21.52 11.41 7.29
CA SER A 138 -22.44 10.51 7.99
C SER A 138 -21.69 9.46 8.80
N LEU A 139 -22.30 9.03 9.88
CA LEU A 139 -21.93 7.84 10.64
C LEU A 139 -23.19 6.99 10.75
N THR A 140 -23.30 5.97 9.88
CA THR A 140 -24.46 5.10 9.82
C THR A 140 -24.23 3.87 10.73
N PRO A 141 -25.10 3.59 11.70
CA PRO A 141 -25.00 2.37 12.50
C PRO A 141 -25.08 1.13 11.63
N VAL A 142 -24.13 0.21 11.82
CA VAL A 142 -24.06 -1.09 11.14
C VAL A 142 -23.69 -2.18 12.15
N GLU A 143 -23.96 -3.43 11.81
CA GLU A 143 -23.49 -4.57 12.58
C GLU A 143 -22.56 -5.42 11.70
N VAL A 144 -21.33 -5.66 12.18
CA VAL A 144 -20.32 -6.45 11.48
C VAL A 144 -19.79 -7.52 12.43
N ASN A 145 -19.93 -8.79 12.06
CA ASN A 145 -19.53 -9.94 12.88
C ASN A 145 -20.15 -9.92 14.30
N GLY A 146 -21.39 -9.48 14.44
CA GLY A 146 -22.10 -9.37 15.73
C GLY A 146 -21.67 -8.18 16.58
N GLU A 147 -20.82 -7.30 16.09
CA GLU A 147 -20.44 -6.05 16.76
C GLU A 147 -21.20 -4.86 16.17
N LYS A 148 -21.84 -4.07 17.03
CA LYS A 148 -22.45 -2.79 16.64
C LYS A 148 -21.34 -1.75 16.45
N THR A 149 -21.30 -1.15 15.27
CA THR A 149 -20.28 -0.21 14.85
C THR A 149 -20.85 0.85 13.92
N LEU A 150 -20.03 1.69 13.32
CA LEU A 150 -20.43 2.76 12.43
C LEU A 150 -19.77 2.60 11.06
N HIS A 151 -20.50 2.97 10.01
CA HIS A 151 -19.99 3.15 8.65
C HIS A 151 -19.82 4.65 8.40
N PRO A 152 -18.59 5.16 8.34
CA PRO A 152 -18.32 6.56 8.05
C PRO A 152 -18.32 6.83 6.55
N GLU A 153 -18.96 7.94 6.16
CA GLU A 153 -18.88 8.48 4.80
C GLU A 153 -18.64 10.00 4.84
N ARG A 154 -17.66 10.46 4.09
CA ARG A 154 -17.25 11.85 3.96
C ARG A 154 -17.37 12.28 2.51
N PHE A 155 -18.17 13.31 2.23
CA PHE A 155 -18.36 13.87 0.91
C PHE A 155 -17.62 15.21 0.77
N VAL A 156 -16.83 15.33 -0.29
CA VAL A 156 -16.05 16.53 -0.62
C VAL A 156 -16.48 17.06 -1.97
N ASN A 157 -16.92 18.31 -2.01
CA ASN A 157 -17.25 18.97 -3.26
C ASN A 157 -15.99 19.38 -4.02
N MET A 158 -16.00 19.16 -5.31
CA MET A 158 -14.96 19.58 -6.24
C MET A 158 -15.43 20.82 -6.99
N TRP A 159 -14.83 21.96 -6.70
CA TRP A 159 -15.12 23.21 -7.41
C TRP A 159 -14.26 23.37 -8.67
N ALA A 160 -13.04 22.83 -8.65
CA ALA A 160 -12.14 22.88 -9.78
C ALA A 160 -12.42 21.73 -10.76
N THR A 161 -12.72 22.07 -12.00
CA THR A 161 -12.96 21.08 -13.06
C THR A 161 -11.70 20.31 -13.48
N GLN A 162 -10.52 20.69 -12.98
CA GLN A 162 -9.22 20.11 -13.36
C GLN A 162 -8.42 19.57 -12.16
N GLU A 163 -9.01 19.41 -10.98
CA GLU A 163 -8.32 18.83 -9.84
C GLU A 163 -7.98 17.34 -10.11
N ALA A 164 -6.73 16.99 -9.93
CA ALA A 164 -6.20 15.63 -10.11
C ALA A 164 -5.92 14.99 -8.74
N PHE A 165 -6.09 13.66 -8.65
CA PHE A 165 -5.94 12.89 -7.43
C PHE A 165 -4.95 11.74 -7.61
N TYR A 166 -4.10 11.51 -6.60
CA TYR A 166 -3.03 10.53 -6.62
C TYR A 166 -2.88 9.86 -5.25
N GLY A 167 -1.95 8.91 -5.16
CA GLY A 167 -1.68 8.19 -3.93
C GLY A 167 -2.53 6.92 -3.81
N LEU A 168 -3.13 6.69 -2.65
CA LEU A 168 -4.00 5.55 -2.35
C LEU A 168 -3.31 4.17 -2.43
N GLY A 169 -1.98 4.13 -2.62
CA GLY A 169 -1.21 2.89 -2.74
C GLY A 169 -0.90 2.49 -4.17
N GLN A 170 -0.69 1.21 -4.38
CA GLN A 170 -0.43 0.57 -5.67
C GLN A 170 -1.66 -0.22 -6.11
N HIS A 171 -2.14 0.01 -7.35
CA HIS A 171 -3.27 -0.71 -7.94
C HIS A 171 -2.97 -1.06 -9.39
N GLN A 172 -3.34 -2.28 -9.82
CA GLN A 172 -3.01 -2.80 -11.16
C GLN A 172 -4.00 -2.38 -12.27
N ALA A 173 -4.90 -1.44 -11.99
CA ALA A 173 -5.84 -0.92 -12.99
C ALA A 173 -5.19 -0.05 -14.08
N GLY A 174 -3.90 0.29 -13.94
CA GLY A 174 -3.18 1.17 -14.88
C GLY A 174 -3.61 2.63 -14.81
N VAL A 175 -4.30 3.03 -13.75
CA VAL A 175 -4.77 4.40 -13.54
C VAL A 175 -3.68 5.21 -12.85
N TRP A 176 -3.33 6.34 -13.45
CA TRP A 176 -2.41 7.31 -12.85
C TRP A 176 -3.16 8.37 -12.04
N ASN A 177 -4.06 9.09 -12.66
CA ASN A 177 -4.87 10.13 -12.05
C ASN A 177 -6.25 9.57 -11.71
N TYR A 178 -6.60 9.52 -10.43
CA TYR A 178 -7.88 8.95 -9.95
C TYR A 178 -9.09 9.87 -10.14
N ARG A 179 -8.94 10.97 -10.87
CA ARG A 179 -10.09 11.78 -11.23
C ARG A 179 -11.07 11.01 -12.10
N GLY A 180 -12.33 10.94 -11.69
CA GLY A 180 -13.37 10.17 -12.38
C GLY A 180 -13.37 8.68 -12.03
N GLU A 181 -12.52 8.25 -11.10
CA GLU A 181 -12.30 6.85 -10.77
C GLU A 181 -12.77 6.49 -9.35
N ALA A 182 -12.83 5.20 -9.10
CA ALA A 182 -13.06 4.65 -7.76
C ALA A 182 -11.98 3.62 -7.44
N VAL A 183 -11.55 3.61 -6.17
CA VAL A 183 -10.53 2.70 -5.66
C VAL A 183 -11.03 2.05 -4.38
N ASP A 184 -11.05 0.72 -4.35
CA ASP A 184 -11.28 -0.05 -3.12
C ASP A 184 -9.95 -0.18 -2.37
N LEU A 185 -9.91 0.33 -1.15
CA LEU A 185 -8.74 0.29 -0.28
C LEU A 185 -8.79 -0.97 0.57
N SER A 186 -8.34 -2.06 -0.01
CA SER A 186 -8.20 -3.38 0.60
C SER A 186 -6.89 -4.01 0.14
N GLN A 187 -6.24 -4.76 1.01
CA GLN A 187 -5.02 -5.48 0.65
C GLN A 187 -5.38 -6.71 -0.17
N ASP A 188 -4.61 -6.99 -1.21
CA ASP A 188 -4.73 -8.17 -2.05
C ASP A 188 -3.39 -8.45 -2.75
N ASN A 189 -3.19 -9.66 -3.30
CA ASN A 189 -2.04 -9.90 -4.17
C ASN A 189 -2.08 -8.89 -5.33
N THR A 190 -0.96 -8.24 -5.62
CA THR A 190 -0.79 -7.16 -6.60
C THR A 190 -1.35 -5.77 -6.22
N ASN A 191 -2.20 -5.66 -5.20
CA ASN A 191 -2.73 -4.39 -4.73
C ASN A 191 -2.28 -4.08 -3.29
N ILE A 192 -1.70 -2.91 -3.09
CA ILE A 192 -1.30 -2.39 -1.77
C ILE A 192 -2.04 -1.09 -1.54
N SER A 193 -2.96 -1.09 -0.60
CA SER A 193 -3.76 0.07 -0.27
C SER A 193 -3.11 0.90 0.83
N VAL A 194 -3.03 2.22 0.65
CA VAL A 194 -2.57 3.18 1.65
C VAL A 194 -3.58 4.33 1.68
N PRO A 195 -4.17 4.68 2.82
CA PRO A 195 -5.27 5.64 2.87
C PRO A 195 -4.78 7.11 2.88
N LEU A 196 -3.86 7.44 1.98
CA LEU A 196 -3.33 8.79 1.75
C LEU A 196 -3.69 9.24 0.34
N LEU A 197 -4.62 10.19 0.23
CA LEU A 197 -5.01 10.87 -1.02
C LEU A 197 -4.24 12.18 -1.14
N LEU A 198 -3.64 12.43 -2.30
CA LEU A 198 -3.01 13.72 -2.62
C LEU A 198 -3.77 14.41 -3.74
N SER A 199 -3.95 15.73 -3.60
CA SER A 199 -4.62 16.59 -4.58
C SER A 199 -3.64 17.55 -5.25
N SER A 200 -3.81 17.75 -6.56
CA SER A 200 -3.10 18.81 -7.31
C SER A 200 -3.38 20.24 -6.79
N ASN A 201 -4.39 20.43 -5.96
CA ASN A 201 -4.64 21.69 -5.26
C ASN A 201 -3.62 21.95 -4.12
N GLY A 202 -2.76 21.00 -3.79
CA GLY A 202 -1.66 21.13 -2.80
C GLY A 202 -2.07 20.75 -1.39
N TYR A 203 -2.98 19.80 -1.24
CA TYR A 203 -3.33 19.19 0.04
C TYR A 203 -3.32 17.66 -0.04
N GLY A 204 -3.24 17.03 1.12
CA GLY A 204 -3.45 15.60 1.29
C GLY A 204 -4.51 15.31 2.33
N ILE A 205 -5.18 14.17 2.20
CA ILE A 205 -6.08 13.61 3.20
C ILE A 205 -5.53 12.27 3.62
N PHE A 206 -5.10 12.16 4.87
CA PHE A 206 -4.77 10.88 5.47
C PHE A 206 -6.01 10.39 6.25
N TRP A 207 -6.65 9.34 5.72
CA TRP A 207 -7.84 8.72 6.28
C TRP A 207 -7.43 7.68 7.33
N ASN A 208 -7.56 8.02 8.61
CA ASN A 208 -7.08 7.22 9.74
C ASN A 208 -8.07 6.11 10.11
N ASN A 209 -8.07 5.03 9.32
CA ASN A 209 -8.96 3.89 9.53
C ASN A 209 -8.30 2.59 9.04
N GLY A 210 -8.29 1.55 9.86
CA GLY A 210 -7.68 0.24 9.58
C GLY A 210 -8.57 -0.75 8.81
N SER A 211 -9.89 -0.47 8.71
CA SER A 211 -10.81 -1.34 7.98
C SER A 211 -10.74 -1.11 6.48
N ARG A 212 -11.38 -1.99 5.72
CA ARG A 212 -11.55 -1.78 4.29
C ARG A 212 -12.27 -0.46 4.05
N SER A 213 -11.74 0.31 3.12
CA SER A 213 -12.20 1.67 2.80
C SER A 213 -12.39 1.83 1.30
N ARG A 214 -13.02 2.93 0.89
CA ARG A 214 -13.23 3.23 -0.51
C ARG A 214 -13.08 4.71 -0.79
N PHE A 215 -12.31 5.03 -1.82
CA PHE A 215 -12.34 6.32 -2.51
C PHE A 215 -13.23 6.21 -3.74
N ASN A 216 -14.09 7.19 -4.00
CA ASN A 216 -14.92 7.22 -5.21
C ASN A 216 -15.11 8.65 -5.70
N ASN A 217 -14.60 8.94 -6.91
CA ASN A 217 -14.74 10.21 -7.60
C ASN A 217 -15.51 10.08 -8.93
N ARG A 218 -16.33 9.04 -9.09
CA ARG A 218 -17.18 8.87 -10.30
C ARG A 218 -18.33 9.86 -10.38
N PHE A 219 -18.52 10.68 -9.37
CA PHE A 219 -19.46 11.80 -9.36
C PHE A 219 -18.82 13.04 -10.00
N VAL A 220 -19.59 13.76 -10.81
CA VAL A 220 -19.07 14.85 -11.65
C VAL A 220 -18.43 15.99 -10.85
N HIS A 221 -18.91 16.27 -9.64
CA HIS A 221 -18.45 17.40 -8.83
C HIS A 221 -18.17 17.05 -7.36
N ALA A 222 -17.94 15.78 -7.07
CA ALA A 222 -17.67 15.35 -5.72
C ALA A 222 -16.83 14.06 -5.69
N PHE A 223 -16.14 13.86 -4.58
CA PHE A 223 -15.64 12.54 -4.21
C PHE A 223 -16.07 12.19 -2.79
N TYR A 224 -16.07 10.91 -2.47
CA TYR A 224 -16.25 10.47 -1.10
C TYR A 224 -15.18 9.48 -0.66
N LEU A 225 -14.93 9.47 0.65
CA LEU A 225 -14.18 8.45 1.37
C LEU A 225 -15.12 7.76 2.34
N SER A 226 -15.09 6.43 2.39
CA SER A 226 -15.88 5.63 3.31
C SER A 226 -15.10 4.44 3.85
N SER A 227 -15.55 3.87 4.98
CA SER A 227 -14.98 2.66 5.57
C SER A 227 -16.08 1.73 6.06
N GLU A 228 -15.78 0.43 6.12
CA GLU A 228 -16.76 -0.57 6.56
C GLU A 228 -17.03 -0.49 8.06
N VAL A 229 -15.99 -0.21 8.85
CA VAL A 229 -16.07 -0.25 10.32
C VAL A 229 -15.30 0.94 10.90
N ALA A 230 -15.95 1.67 11.82
CA ALA A 230 -15.33 2.76 12.58
C ALA A 230 -16.05 2.99 13.91
N ASP A 231 -15.42 3.74 14.83
CA ASP A 231 -16.06 4.33 16.00
C ASP A 231 -16.38 5.82 15.79
N ALA A 232 -15.63 6.44 14.88
CA ALA A 232 -15.77 7.83 14.46
C ALA A 232 -15.24 7.96 13.02
N MET A 233 -15.51 9.08 12.38
CA MET A 233 -14.77 9.52 11.20
C MET A 233 -13.53 10.26 11.68
N ASP A 234 -12.35 9.83 11.26
CA ASP A 234 -11.07 10.39 11.69
C ASP A 234 -10.15 10.55 10.48
N TYR A 235 -9.68 11.77 10.25
CA TYR A 235 -8.72 12.03 9.18
C TYR A 235 -7.82 13.22 9.51
N TYR A 236 -6.67 13.27 8.85
CA TYR A 236 -5.77 14.41 8.89
C TYR A 236 -5.82 15.16 7.56
N PHE A 237 -6.02 16.47 7.63
CA PHE A 237 -5.80 17.37 6.52
C PHE A 237 -4.37 17.87 6.55
N LEU A 238 -3.62 17.59 5.46
CA LEU A 238 -2.20 17.90 5.32
C LEU A 238 -2.03 18.96 4.23
N TYR A 239 -1.48 20.11 4.59
CA TYR A 239 -1.24 21.17 3.62
C TYR A 239 0.21 21.23 3.17
N GLY A 240 0.42 21.30 1.82
CA GLY A 240 1.75 21.40 1.24
C GLY A 240 2.26 22.83 1.08
N PRO A 241 2.04 23.54 -0.05
CA PRO A 241 1.32 23.10 -1.25
C PRO A 241 2.07 22.01 -2.08
N GLU A 242 3.37 21.85 -1.87
CA GLU A 242 4.15 20.87 -2.62
C GLU A 242 3.98 19.46 -2.06
N PHE A 243 4.00 18.45 -2.93
CA PHE A 243 3.79 17.06 -2.53
C PHE A 243 4.87 16.54 -1.56
N ASP A 244 6.10 16.99 -1.71
CA ASP A 244 7.17 16.67 -0.75
C ASP A 244 6.80 17.07 0.68
N SER A 245 6.22 18.26 0.85
CA SER A 245 5.77 18.74 2.17
C SER A 245 4.60 17.93 2.73
N ILE A 246 3.69 17.48 1.88
CA ILE A 246 2.55 16.63 2.29
C ILE A 246 3.06 15.25 2.71
N ILE A 247 3.96 14.65 1.94
CA ILE A 247 4.57 13.35 2.24
C ILE A 247 5.41 13.42 3.51
N ALA A 248 6.17 14.51 3.70
CA ALA A 248 6.93 14.73 4.94
C ALA A 248 6.00 14.84 6.16
N ALA A 249 4.89 15.60 6.06
CA ALA A 249 3.88 15.69 7.10
C ALA A 249 3.23 14.33 7.41
N TYR A 250 2.92 13.54 6.39
CA TYR A 250 2.43 12.18 6.56
C TYR A 250 3.44 11.29 7.29
N ARG A 251 4.73 11.35 6.92
CA ARG A 251 5.78 10.58 7.59
C ARG A 251 6.07 11.09 9.01
N GLU A 252 5.84 12.35 9.27
CA GLU A 252 5.87 12.89 10.64
C GLU A 252 4.80 12.26 11.53
N LEU A 253 3.59 12.03 11.01
CA LEU A 253 2.51 11.32 11.69
C LEU A 253 2.81 9.83 11.87
N THR A 254 3.25 9.17 10.80
CA THR A 254 3.29 7.70 10.69
C THR A 254 4.68 7.11 10.91
N GLY A 255 5.69 7.92 11.08
CA GLY A 255 7.09 7.56 11.31
C GLY A 255 7.96 7.63 10.06
N PRO A 256 9.25 8.02 10.20
CA PRO A 256 10.20 8.13 9.11
C PRO A 256 10.63 6.74 8.60
N ALA A 257 11.07 6.68 7.34
CA ALA A 257 11.63 5.47 6.76
C ALA A 257 13.12 5.34 7.15
N PRO A 258 13.55 4.24 7.81
CA PRO A 258 14.95 4.00 8.11
C PRO A 258 15.76 3.75 6.83
N MET A 259 17.04 4.10 6.86
CA MET A 259 17.98 3.84 5.77
C MET A 259 18.46 2.39 5.78
N PHE A 260 18.42 1.71 4.66
CA PHE A 260 18.95 0.35 4.49
C PHE A 260 20.48 0.31 4.45
N GLY A 261 21.04 -0.89 4.55
CA GLY A 261 22.43 -1.13 4.16
C GLY A 261 22.66 -0.78 2.67
N LYS A 262 23.83 -0.30 2.31
CA LYS A 262 24.12 0.11 0.91
C LYS A 262 23.89 -1.01 -0.10
N TRP A 263 24.16 -2.25 0.28
CA TRP A 263 23.95 -3.46 -0.51
C TRP A 263 22.49 -3.63 -0.96
N ALA A 264 21.50 -3.20 -0.16
CA ALA A 264 20.09 -3.33 -0.50
C ALA A 264 19.68 -2.57 -1.76
N TYR A 265 20.45 -1.55 -2.15
CA TYR A 265 20.22 -0.76 -3.36
C TYR A 265 20.92 -1.32 -4.61
N GLY A 266 21.75 -2.37 -4.44
CA GLY A 266 22.33 -3.15 -5.53
C GLY A 266 21.35 -4.12 -6.16
N TYR A 267 21.86 -5.04 -6.96
CA TYR A 267 21.06 -6.03 -7.66
C TYR A 267 20.66 -7.19 -6.75
N TRP A 268 19.40 -7.61 -6.85
CA TRP A 268 18.81 -8.76 -6.17
C TRP A 268 18.49 -9.84 -7.19
N GLN A 269 19.27 -10.95 -7.17
CA GLN A 269 18.99 -12.11 -7.98
C GLN A 269 18.02 -13.03 -7.27
N CYS A 270 16.87 -13.26 -7.86
CA CYS A 270 15.84 -14.15 -7.36
C CYS A 270 15.20 -14.96 -8.48
N LYS A 271 14.66 -16.10 -8.16
CA LYS A 271 13.73 -16.90 -8.96
C LYS A 271 12.85 -17.75 -8.06
N ASN A 272 11.79 -18.29 -8.57
CA ASN A 272 10.95 -19.27 -7.88
C ASN A 272 11.36 -20.68 -8.35
N ARG A 273 12.33 -21.36 -7.72
CA ARG A 273 13.21 -21.10 -6.58
C ARG A 273 14.52 -21.85 -6.79
N TYR A 274 15.53 -21.62 -5.95
CA TYR A 274 16.71 -22.52 -5.90
C TYR A 274 16.32 -23.78 -5.14
N ALA A 275 16.59 -24.96 -5.73
CA ALA A 275 16.17 -26.24 -5.19
C ALA A 275 17.09 -26.77 -4.08
N SER A 276 18.30 -26.20 -3.97
CA SER A 276 19.32 -26.67 -3.01
C SER A 276 20.34 -25.57 -2.68
N GLN A 277 21.02 -25.76 -1.56
CA GLN A 277 22.20 -25.01 -1.16
C GLN A 277 23.27 -24.96 -2.27
N GLN A 278 23.55 -26.10 -2.92
CA GLN A 278 24.55 -26.19 -3.98
C GLN A 278 24.16 -25.32 -5.19
N GLU A 279 22.88 -25.34 -5.61
CA GLU A 279 22.41 -24.53 -6.72
C GLU A 279 22.56 -23.03 -6.38
N LEU A 280 22.10 -22.60 -5.21
CA LEU A 280 22.16 -21.21 -4.77
C LEU A 280 23.61 -20.68 -4.76
N LEU A 281 24.53 -21.41 -4.14
CA LEU A 281 25.96 -21.06 -4.10
C LEU A 281 26.57 -21.06 -5.51
N GLY A 282 26.23 -22.05 -6.34
CA GLY A 282 26.69 -22.13 -7.72
C GLY A 282 26.29 -20.94 -8.58
N ILE A 283 25.08 -20.39 -8.36
CA ILE A 283 24.63 -19.17 -9.04
C ILE A 283 25.43 -17.94 -8.57
N ALA A 284 25.62 -17.76 -7.26
CA ALA A 284 26.40 -16.65 -6.72
C ALA A 284 27.85 -16.69 -7.26
N GLY A 285 28.52 -17.85 -7.17
CA GLY A 285 29.86 -18.07 -7.71
C GLY A 285 29.95 -17.83 -9.23
N LYS A 286 28.90 -18.16 -10.00
CA LYS A 286 28.87 -17.88 -11.45
C LYS A 286 28.79 -16.38 -11.75
N TYR A 287 28.01 -15.58 -11.00
CA TYR A 287 28.02 -14.11 -11.11
C TYR A 287 29.44 -13.57 -10.89
N ARG A 288 30.14 -14.06 -9.86
CA ARG A 288 31.54 -13.67 -9.59
C ARG A 288 32.49 -14.06 -10.72
N ALA A 289 32.42 -15.31 -11.20
CA ALA A 289 33.25 -15.81 -12.30
C ALA A 289 33.05 -15.02 -13.61
N MET A 290 31.82 -14.59 -13.87
CA MET A 290 31.48 -13.79 -15.05
C MET A 290 31.72 -12.28 -14.86
N GLN A 291 32.16 -11.84 -13.69
CA GLN A 291 32.35 -10.44 -13.32
C GLN A 291 31.07 -9.59 -13.52
N ILE A 292 29.92 -10.17 -13.25
CA ILE A 292 28.64 -9.47 -13.22
C ILE A 292 28.38 -9.06 -11.76
N PRO A 293 28.12 -7.78 -11.50
CA PRO A 293 27.82 -7.29 -10.16
C PRO A 293 26.64 -8.06 -9.50
N LEU A 294 26.76 -8.33 -8.21
CA LEU A 294 25.71 -8.97 -7.42
C LEU A 294 25.93 -8.63 -5.95
N ASP A 295 24.97 -7.98 -5.31
CA ASP A 295 25.02 -7.79 -3.86
C ASP A 295 24.12 -8.77 -3.10
N ASN A 296 23.07 -9.27 -3.73
CA ASN A 296 22.02 -10.00 -3.01
C ASN A 296 21.52 -11.21 -3.81
N ILE A 297 21.32 -12.33 -3.09
CA ILE A 297 20.62 -13.51 -3.59
C ILE A 297 19.46 -13.86 -2.67
N VAL A 298 18.39 -14.42 -3.21
CA VAL A 298 17.14 -14.64 -2.48
C VAL A 298 16.76 -16.11 -2.50
N GLN A 299 16.61 -16.71 -1.31
CA GLN A 299 16.01 -18.03 -1.17
C GLN A 299 14.50 -17.88 -0.99
N ASP A 300 13.76 -18.33 -1.98
CA ASP A 300 12.31 -18.39 -1.99
C ASP A 300 11.79 -19.60 -1.21
N TRP A 301 10.48 -19.72 -1.06
CA TRP A 301 9.77 -20.75 -0.29
C TRP A 301 10.24 -22.19 -0.57
N PHE A 302 9.75 -23.19 0.22
CA PHE A 302 10.21 -24.60 0.20
C PHE A 302 11.65 -24.87 0.68
N TRP A 303 12.29 -23.92 1.35
CA TRP A 303 13.49 -24.22 2.10
C TRP A 303 13.20 -25.00 3.41
N TRP A 304 11.94 -24.96 3.87
CA TRP A 304 11.41 -25.69 5.03
C TRP A 304 10.86 -27.07 4.66
N ASN A 305 10.62 -27.93 5.68
CA ASN A 305 9.90 -29.19 5.52
C ASN A 305 8.37 -28.99 5.50
N ILE A 306 7.87 -28.22 6.47
CA ILE A 306 6.45 -27.90 6.64
C ILE A 306 6.33 -26.38 6.60
N MET A 307 5.31 -25.86 5.89
CA MET A 307 5.09 -24.43 5.75
C MET A 307 4.93 -23.76 7.12
N GLY A 308 5.64 -22.65 7.31
CA GLY A 308 5.68 -21.87 8.56
C GLY A 308 6.63 -22.44 9.61
N GLU A 309 7.06 -23.71 9.49
CA GLU A 309 8.06 -24.27 10.39
C GLU A 309 9.47 -23.83 9.93
N PRO A 310 10.22 -23.08 10.74
CA PRO A 310 11.52 -22.55 10.33
C PRO A 310 12.62 -23.61 10.50
N VAL A 311 12.50 -24.71 9.80
CA VAL A 311 13.45 -25.82 9.78
C VAL A 311 13.92 -26.07 8.36
N TRP A 312 15.21 -25.86 8.11
CA TRP A 312 15.83 -26.13 6.83
C TRP A 312 15.68 -27.60 6.42
N ASN A 313 15.22 -27.85 5.21
CA ASN A 313 15.06 -29.20 4.71
C ASN A 313 16.41 -29.82 4.29
N LYS A 314 16.42 -31.12 3.95
CA LYS A 314 17.62 -31.90 3.60
C LYS A 314 18.42 -31.35 2.42
N ASN A 315 17.84 -30.49 1.59
CA ASN A 315 18.53 -29.91 0.43
C ASN A 315 19.45 -28.72 0.83
N TYR A 316 19.35 -28.29 2.10
CA TYR A 316 20.22 -27.27 2.70
C TYR A 316 20.91 -27.85 3.92
N PRO A 317 21.91 -28.75 3.72
CA PRO A 317 22.52 -29.53 4.80
C PRO A 317 23.38 -28.70 5.77
N ASP A 318 23.90 -27.57 5.33
CA ASP A 318 24.70 -26.64 6.14
C ASP A 318 24.30 -25.17 5.84
N PRO A 319 23.15 -24.69 6.32
CA PRO A 319 22.72 -23.34 6.03
C PRO A 319 23.62 -22.27 6.64
N ALA A 320 24.28 -22.52 7.78
CA ALA A 320 25.23 -21.57 8.37
C ALA A 320 26.51 -21.44 7.52
N GLY A 321 27.03 -22.57 7.02
CA GLY A 321 28.16 -22.61 6.07
C GLY A 321 27.79 -21.90 4.75
N MET A 322 26.56 -22.11 4.24
CA MET A 322 26.06 -21.44 3.05
C MET A 322 26.07 -19.91 3.20
N VAL A 323 25.52 -19.39 4.29
CA VAL A 323 25.50 -17.94 4.56
C VAL A 323 26.93 -17.40 4.68
N LYS A 324 27.80 -18.10 5.38
CA LYS A 324 29.22 -17.72 5.52
C LYS A 324 29.94 -17.67 4.18
N GLU A 325 29.69 -18.62 3.28
CA GLU A 325 30.28 -18.66 1.94
C GLU A 325 29.80 -17.48 1.10
N LEU A 326 28.50 -17.18 1.11
CA LEU A 326 27.95 -15.99 0.46
C LEU A 326 28.59 -14.69 0.98
N HIS A 327 28.74 -14.56 2.30
CA HIS A 327 29.38 -13.37 2.89
C HIS A 327 30.86 -13.24 2.50
N ASN A 328 31.59 -14.35 2.37
CA ASN A 328 32.96 -14.34 1.89
C ASN A 328 33.07 -13.81 0.45
N GLU A 329 32.00 -14.00 -0.34
CA GLU A 329 31.88 -13.46 -1.70
C GLU A 329 31.23 -12.07 -1.73
N ASN A 330 30.97 -11.43 -0.58
CA ASN A 330 30.22 -10.16 -0.45
C ASN A 330 28.82 -10.26 -1.08
N VAL A 331 28.12 -11.35 -0.86
CA VAL A 331 26.71 -11.55 -1.24
C VAL A 331 25.86 -11.70 0.01
N HIS A 332 24.79 -10.93 0.10
CA HIS A 332 23.81 -10.98 1.19
C HIS A 332 22.68 -11.95 0.84
N LEU A 333 22.13 -12.60 1.86
CA LEU A 333 21.03 -13.55 1.71
C LEU A 333 19.72 -12.99 2.27
N MET A 334 18.68 -12.96 1.44
CA MET A 334 17.29 -12.81 1.85
C MET A 334 16.58 -14.16 1.81
N VAL A 335 15.72 -14.41 2.80
CA VAL A 335 14.94 -15.66 2.89
C VAL A 335 13.46 -15.36 2.97
N SER A 336 12.65 -16.07 2.19
CA SER A 336 11.18 -15.97 2.21
C SER A 336 10.62 -16.61 3.48
N VAL A 337 9.75 -15.87 4.17
CA VAL A 337 9.03 -16.32 5.37
C VAL A 337 7.55 -15.93 5.23
N TRP A 338 6.67 -16.79 5.76
CA TRP A 338 5.24 -16.66 5.57
C TRP A 338 4.51 -16.55 6.92
N PRO A 339 3.36 -15.87 6.98
CA PRO A 339 2.56 -15.74 8.20
C PRO A 339 1.62 -16.94 8.42
N PHE A 340 1.57 -17.89 7.48
CA PHE A 340 0.76 -19.09 7.54
C PHE A 340 1.53 -20.28 8.07
N PHE A 341 0.85 -21.10 8.88
CA PHE A 341 1.39 -22.30 9.49
C PHE A 341 0.52 -23.52 9.14
N ARG A 342 1.18 -24.60 8.72
CA ARG A 342 0.51 -25.86 8.38
C ARG A 342 0.48 -26.79 9.58
N PRO A 343 -0.66 -27.48 9.88
CA PRO A 343 -0.72 -28.52 10.90
C PRO A 343 0.32 -29.62 10.68
N GLY A 344 0.78 -30.23 11.77
CA GLY A 344 1.71 -31.38 11.75
C GLY A 344 3.14 -31.01 12.12
N SER A 345 3.40 -29.82 12.65
CA SER A 345 4.69 -29.45 13.22
C SER A 345 4.59 -29.09 14.70
N PRO A 346 5.64 -29.31 15.51
CA PRO A 346 5.69 -28.88 16.90
C PRO A 346 5.47 -27.37 17.09
N VAL A 347 5.90 -26.56 16.12
CA VAL A 347 5.68 -25.10 16.12
C VAL A 347 4.20 -24.77 15.99
N TYR A 348 3.49 -25.42 15.07
CA TYR A 348 2.05 -25.26 14.92
C TYR A 348 1.32 -25.61 16.22
N ASP A 349 1.61 -26.79 16.79
CA ASP A 349 0.94 -27.27 18.02
C ASP A 349 1.20 -26.33 19.21
N ASP A 350 2.39 -25.75 19.31
CA ASP A 350 2.72 -24.79 20.37
C ASP A 350 1.97 -23.45 20.18
N MET A 351 1.92 -22.93 18.96
CA MET A 351 1.18 -21.71 18.64
C MET A 351 -0.33 -21.89 18.86
N GLU A 352 -0.88 -23.04 18.49
CA GLU A 352 -2.29 -23.38 18.72
C GLU A 352 -2.63 -23.40 20.22
N ARG A 353 -1.83 -24.09 21.03
CA ARG A 353 -2.01 -24.14 22.48
C ARG A 353 -1.95 -22.76 23.15
N ARG A 354 -1.19 -21.82 22.56
CA ARG A 354 -1.05 -20.44 23.05
C ARG A 354 -2.17 -19.52 22.55
N GLY A 355 -3.01 -19.97 21.60
CA GLY A 355 -4.03 -19.12 20.99
C GLY A 355 -3.42 -18.03 20.08
N TYR A 356 -2.35 -18.34 19.34
CA TYR A 356 -1.63 -17.38 18.50
C TYR A 356 -2.12 -17.36 17.06
N PHE A 357 -3.25 -18.01 16.75
CA PHE A 357 -3.84 -18.01 15.41
C PHE A 357 -5.16 -17.24 15.38
N ILE A 358 -5.38 -16.48 14.29
CA ILE A 358 -6.64 -15.78 14.00
C ILE A 358 -7.70 -16.78 13.55
N GLY A 359 -7.34 -17.69 12.65
CA GLY A 359 -8.26 -18.64 12.03
C GLY A 359 -7.52 -19.52 11.03
N ARG A 360 -8.30 -20.29 10.26
CA ARG A 360 -7.79 -21.21 9.24
C ARG A 360 -8.40 -20.94 7.88
N THR A 361 -7.65 -21.23 6.83
CA THR A 361 -8.15 -21.22 5.46
C THR A 361 -9.28 -22.23 5.31
N VAL A 362 -10.43 -21.77 4.80
CA VAL A 362 -11.65 -22.58 4.68
C VAL A 362 -12.00 -22.94 3.24
N ALA A 363 -11.48 -22.20 2.27
CA ALA A 363 -11.67 -22.45 0.84
C ALA A 363 -10.38 -22.87 0.18
N PRO A 364 -10.41 -23.68 -0.88
CA PRO A 364 -9.24 -23.94 -1.71
C PRO A 364 -8.77 -22.62 -2.33
N SER A 365 -7.57 -22.18 -1.96
CA SER A 365 -6.84 -21.09 -2.58
C SER A 365 -5.46 -21.62 -2.91
N PHE A 366 -4.54 -20.74 -3.22
CA PHE A 366 -3.11 -21.11 -3.24
C PHE A 366 -2.69 -21.75 -1.91
N HIS A 367 -3.33 -21.34 -0.79
CA HIS A 367 -3.17 -21.97 0.52
C HIS A 367 -4.09 -23.18 0.66
N PRO A 368 -3.55 -24.39 0.96
CA PRO A 368 -4.38 -25.54 1.31
C PRO A 368 -5.33 -25.26 2.46
N VAL A 369 -6.52 -25.86 2.42
CA VAL A 369 -7.49 -25.77 3.51
C VAL A 369 -6.86 -26.21 4.84
N GLY A 370 -7.15 -25.49 5.92
CA GLY A 370 -6.71 -25.79 7.27
C GLY A 370 -5.36 -25.18 7.67
N GLN A 371 -4.71 -24.38 6.81
CA GLN A 371 -3.58 -23.58 7.24
C GLN A 371 -4.03 -22.46 8.17
N ALA A 372 -3.27 -22.22 9.23
CA ALA A 372 -3.57 -21.18 10.23
C ALA A 372 -2.76 -19.92 9.99
N LEU A 373 -3.43 -18.77 10.06
CA LEU A 373 -2.80 -17.46 10.02
C LEU A 373 -2.44 -17.02 11.45
N TYR A 374 -1.18 -16.60 11.68
CA TYR A 374 -0.80 -16.10 13.00
C TYR A 374 -1.48 -14.74 13.31
N ASP A 375 -1.72 -14.49 14.59
CA ASP A 375 -2.36 -13.25 15.05
C ASP A 375 -1.32 -12.13 15.25
N ALA A 376 -1.11 -11.31 14.22
CA ALA A 376 -0.23 -10.16 14.28
C ALA A 376 -0.72 -9.08 15.28
N PHE A 377 -1.98 -9.12 15.69
CA PHE A 377 -2.55 -8.17 16.67
C PHE A 377 -2.25 -8.58 18.12
N ASN A 378 -1.83 -9.83 18.34
CA ASN A 378 -1.35 -10.33 19.62
C ASN A 378 0.15 -10.03 19.78
N PRO A 379 0.57 -9.18 20.76
CA PRO A 379 1.98 -8.85 20.96
C PRO A 379 2.86 -10.06 21.29
N ASP A 380 2.33 -11.07 21.98
CA ASP A 380 3.10 -12.27 22.30
C ASP A 380 3.25 -13.18 21.09
N ALA A 381 2.24 -13.24 20.21
CA ALA A 381 2.35 -13.94 18.94
C ALA A 381 3.38 -13.26 18.01
N ARG A 382 3.47 -11.92 17.97
CA ARG A 382 4.52 -11.19 17.25
C ARG A 382 5.92 -11.53 17.77
N LYS A 383 6.12 -11.54 19.09
CA LYS A 383 7.40 -11.93 19.70
C LYS A 383 7.76 -13.36 19.38
N TYR A 384 6.77 -14.26 19.39
CA TYR A 384 6.99 -15.66 19.04
C TYR A 384 7.35 -15.84 17.55
N TYR A 385 6.65 -15.14 16.65
CA TYR A 385 6.95 -15.15 15.22
C TYR A 385 8.40 -14.69 14.94
N TRP A 386 8.83 -13.57 15.55
CA TRP A 386 10.22 -13.15 15.46
C TRP A 386 11.19 -14.17 16.07
N LYS A 387 10.87 -14.75 17.23
CA LYS A 387 11.71 -15.77 17.86
C LYS A 387 12.01 -16.92 16.90
N LEU A 388 11.01 -17.40 16.16
CA LEU A 388 11.18 -18.45 15.16
C LEU A 388 12.21 -18.03 14.08
N MET A 389 12.07 -16.83 13.54
CA MET A 389 12.98 -16.29 12.54
C MET A 389 14.39 -16.04 13.10
N ASN A 390 14.47 -15.51 14.32
CA ASN A 390 15.74 -15.27 14.98
C ASN A 390 16.53 -16.55 15.18
N ASP A 391 15.88 -17.58 15.71
CA ASP A 391 16.56 -18.85 16.06
C ASP A 391 17.03 -19.63 14.83
N ALA A 392 16.24 -19.64 13.75
CA ALA A 392 16.52 -20.43 12.55
C ALA A 392 17.32 -19.71 11.46
N LEU A 393 17.23 -18.38 11.40
CA LEU A 393 17.71 -17.59 10.28
C LEU A 393 18.66 -16.48 10.71
N PHE A 394 18.26 -15.58 11.63
CA PHE A 394 19.09 -14.43 11.99
C PHE A 394 20.41 -14.83 12.65
N LYS A 395 20.37 -15.79 13.58
CA LYS A 395 21.56 -16.29 14.30
C LYS A 395 22.60 -16.96 13.40
N ILE A 396 22.20 -17.50 12.26
CA ILE A 396 23.13 -18.08 11.28
C ILE A 396 23.63 -17.04 10.26
N GLY A 397 23.14 -15.79 10.34
CA GLY A 397 23.67 -14.67 9.58
C GLY A 397 22.79 -14.16 8.43
N VAL A 398 21.56 -14.68 8.22
CA VAL A 398 20.62 -14.16 7.20
C VAL A 398 20.47 -12.64 7.35
N ASP A 399 20.46 -11.92 6.23
CA ASP A 399 20.61 -10.46 6.20
C ASP A 399 19.29 -9.72 6.02
N ALA A 400 18.33 -10.35 5.34
CA ALA A 400 17.09 -9.70 4.91
C ALA A 400 15.89 -10.66 4.95
N TRP A 401 14.70 -10.09 5.00
CA TRP A 401 13.44 -10.80 5.17
C TRP A 401 12.51 -10.56 4.00
N TRP A 402 12.02 -11.62 3.39
CA TRP A 402 10.94 -11.54 2.42
C TRP A 402 9.65 -12.04 3.07
N LEU A 403 8.79 -11.10 3.46
CA LEU A 403 7.51 -11.38 4.07
C LEU A 403 6.46 -11.53 2.96
N ASP A 404 6.27 -12.75 2.53
CA ASP A 404 5.30 -13.10 1.51
C ASP A 404 3.92 -13.37 2.11
N THR A 405 2.86 -13.30 1.31
CA THR A 405 1.45 -13.54 1.70
C THR A 405 0.95 -12.67 2.86
N THR A 406 1.45 -11.45 2.98
CA THR A 406 1.17 -10.56 4.12
C THR A 406 -0.08 -9.68 3.97
N GLU A 407 -0.88 -9.80 2.93
CA GLU A 407 -2.16 -9.10 2.76
C GLU A 407 -3.28 -9.55 3.73
N PRO A 408 -3.44 -10.77 4.30
CA PRO A 408 -3.04 -12.11 3.84
C PRO A 408 -3.84 -12.57 2.62
N GLU A 409 -3.20 -13.33 1.74
CA GLU A 409 -3.81 -13.84 0.52
C GLU A 409 -4.91 -14.85 0.84
N THR A 410 -6.13 -14.47 0.51
CA THR A 410 -7.32 -15.31 0.65
C THR A 410 -8.21 -15.11 -0.57
N GLU A 411 -8.86 -16.17 -1.04
CA GLU A 411 -9.78 -16.04 -2.15
C GLU A 411 -11.01 -15.21 -1.76
N GLY A 412 -11.16 -14.07 -2.43
CA GLY A 412 -12.33 -13.23 -2.36
C GLY A 412 -12.48 -12.42 -1.06
N ARG A 413 -13.23 -11.35 -1.19
CA ARG A 413 -13.47 -10.39 -0.11
C ARG A 413 -14.21 -11.00 1.09
N GLU A 414 -15.15 -11.92 0.83
CA GLU A 414 -16.02 -12.52 1.84
C GLU A 414 -15.34 -13.66 2.61
N THR A 415 -14.29 -14.25 2.02
CA THR A 415 -13.50 -15.33 2.62
C THR A 415 -12.24 -14.85 3.31
N ASN A 416 -11.97 -13.54 3.29
CA ASN A 416 -10.80 -12.98 3.96
C ASN A 416 -10.82 -13.32 5.46
N ILE A 417 -9.82 -14.04 5.91
CA ILE A 417 -9.71 -14.59 7.25
C ILE A 417 -9.74 -13.49 8.34
N LEU A 418 -9.23 -12.29 8.05
CA LEU A 418 -9.29 -11.15 8.98
C LEU A 418 -10.72 -10.61 9.08
N VAL A 419 -11.42 -10.49 7.95
CA VAL A 419 -12.77 -9.92 7.92
C VAL A 419 -13.76 -10.79 8.70
N THR A 420 -13.60 -12.11 8.62
CA THR A 420 -14.59 -13.07 9.14
C THR A 420 -14.29 -13.55 10.57
N ASN A 421 -13.11 -13.25 11.11
CA ASN A 421 -12.69 -13.76 12.41
C ASN A 421 -12.41 -12.63 13.43
N LYS A 422 -12.28 -13.03 14.69
CA LYS A 422 -11.78 -12.18 15.75
C LYS A 422 -10.24 -12.28 15.79
N VAL A 423 -9.62 -11.16 16.05
CA VAL A 423 -8.21 -11.03 16.39
C VAL A 423 -8.06 -10.75 17.89
N ALA A 424 -6.87 -10.71 18.43
CA ALA A 424 -6.64 -10.42 19.86
C ALA A 424 -7.27 -9.09 20.33
N LEU A 425 -7.47 -8.14 19.41
CA LEU A 425 -8.08 -6.83 19.69
C LEU A 425 -9.61 -6.79 19.46
N GLY A 426 -10.25 -7.90 19.13
CA GLY A 426 -11.69 -7.97 18.87
C GLY A 426 -12.04 -8.28 17.41
N ASN A 427 -12.96 -7.53 16.82
CA ASN A 427 -13.43 -7.76 15.44
C ASN A 427 -12.35 -7.47 14.41
N GLY A 428 -11.90 -8.51 13.69
CA GLY A 428 -10.82 -8.39 12.70
C GLY A 428 -11.14 -7.47 11.52
N ALA A 429 -12.42 -7.29 11.18
CA ALA A 429 -12.84 -6.37 10.12
C ALA A 429 -12.40 -4.92 10.36
N ARG A 430 -12.18 -4.52 11.63
CA ARG A 430 -11.65 -3.18 11.98
C ARG A 430 -10.21 -2.96 11.56
N TYR A 431 -9.43 -4.03 11.46
CA TYR A 431 -7.98 -4.01 11.37
C TYR A 431 -7.45 -4.68 10.09
N THR A 432 -8.36 -4.96 9.14
CA THR A 432 -8.05 -5.79 7.96
C THR A 432 -6.81 -5.30 7.20
N ASN A 433 -6.66 -3.99 7.02
CA ASN A 433 -5.55 -3.40 6.29
C ASN A 433 -4.25 -3.27 7.12
N GLU A 434 -4.30 -3.46 8.44
CA GLU A 434 -3.16 -3.24 9.34
C GLU A 434 -2.28 -4.48 9.55
N PHE A 435 -2.72 -5.64 9.09
CA PHE A 435 -1.98 -6.89 9.26
C PHE A 435 -0.54 -6.84 8.73
N PRO A 436 -0.28 -6.33 7.50
CA PRO A 436 1.09 -6.20 6.99
C PRO A 436 1.94 -5.22 7.80
N LEU A 437 1.35 -4.15 8.30
CA LEU A 437 2.05 -3.20 9.18
C LEU A 437 2.52 -3.90 10.47
N LEU A 438 1.66 -4.67 11.11
CA LEU A 438 2.00 -5.33 12.37
C LEU A 438 2.95 -6.52 12.17
N THR A 439 2.85 -7.21 11.03
CA THR A 439 3.80 -8.27 10.67
C THR A 439 5.20 -7.69 10.40
N THR A 440 5.30 -6.59 9.66
CA THR A 440 6.59 -5.88 9.48
C THR A 440 7.11 -5.31 10.80
N THR A 441 6.23 -4.85 11.70
CA THR A 441 6.59 -4.38 13.04
C THR A 441 7.22 -5.50 13.88
N ALA A 442 6.64 -6.71 13.84
CA ALA A 442 7.18 -7.88 14.56
C ALA A 442 8.64 -8.16 14.18
N VAL A 443 8.92 -8.12 12.88
CA VAL A 443 10.27 -8.40 12.35
C VAL A 443 11.24 -7.25 12.62
N TYR A 444 10.80 -6.01 12.36
CA TYR A 444 11.65 -4.82 12.57
C TYR A 444 12.05 -4.67 14.03
N GLN A 445 11.08 -4.65 14.94
CA GLN A 445 11.34 -4.50 16.37
C GLN A 445 12.14 -5.67 16.91
N GLY A 446 11.75 -6.90 16.55
CA GLY A 446 12.46 -8.10 16.99
C GLY A 446 13.92 -8.11 16.56
N GLN A 447 14.25 -7.73 15.33
CA GLN A 447 15.65 -7.63 14.90
C GLN A 447 16.39 -6.50 15.64
N ARG A 448 15.76 -5.33 15.81
CA ARG A 448 16.37 -4.21 16.54
C ARG A 448 16.66 -4.54 18.00
N GLU A 449 15.79 -5.31 18.65
CA GLU A 449 15.99 -5.81 20.00
C GLU A 449 17.11 -6.89 20.07
N ALA A 450 17.22 -7.72 19.02
CA ALA A 450 18.24 -8.77 18.95
C ALA A 450 19.64 -8.21 18.61
N SER A 451 19.74 -7.13 17.83
CA SER A 451 21.00 -6.52 17.41
C SER A 451 20.82 -5.09 16.87
N ASP A 452 21.73 -4.21 17.26
CA ASP A 452 21.88 -2.85 16.70
C ASP A 452 22.95 -2.77 15.58
N GLN A 453 23.66 -3.88 15.31
CA GLN A 453 24.80 -3.92 14.39
C GLN A 453 24.41 -4.05 12.91
N LYS A 454 23.21 -4.58 12.63
CA LYS A 454 22.70 -4.74 11.26
C LYS A 454 21.47 -3.84 11.04
N ARG A 455 21.46 -3.08 9.94
CA ARG A 455 20.25 -2.40 9.47
C ARG A 455 19.24 -3.44 9.00
N VAL A 456 17.98 -3.20 9.33
CA VAL A 456 16.87 -4.07 8.89
C VAL A 456 16.57 -3.80 7.43
N TYR A 457 16.28 -4.85 6.67
CA TYR A 457 15.65 -4.78 5.35
C TYR A 457 14.53 -5.82 5.27
N ILE A 458 13.35 -5.36 4.95
CA ILE A 458 12.16 -6.20 4.75
C ILE A 458 11.65 -5.94 3.34
N LEU A 459 11.35 -7.01 2.59
CA LEU A 459 10.53 -6.98 1.39
C LEU A 459 9.18 -7.60 1.75
N SER A 460 8.11 -6.82 1.76
CA SER A 460 6.76 -7.30 2.12
C SER A 460 5.83 -7.24 0.91
N ARG A 461 5.03 -8.31 0.67
CA ARG A 461 4.07 -8.32 -0.44
C ARG A 461 2.96 -7.31 -0.27
N SER A 462 2.68 -6.92 0.96
CA SER A 462 1.70 -5.90 1.28
C SER A 462 2.26 -4.87 2.27
N GLY A 463 1.57 -3.75 2.38
CA GLY A 463 1.88 -2.67 3.30
C GLY A 463 0.65 -1.83 3.59
N TYR A 464 0.72 -1.02 4.64
CA TYR A 464 -0.29 -0.04 4.98
C TYR A 464 0.36 1.24 5.50
N ALA A 465 -0.46 2.22 5.89
CA ALA A 465 0.06 3.47 6.46
C ALA A 465 1.03 3.19 7.62
N GLY A 466 2.25 3.72 7.52
CA GLY A 466 3.30 3.51 8.52
C GLY A 466 4.25 2.34 8.24
N SER A 467 4.02 1.49 7.23
CA SER A 467 4.93 0.37 6.93
C SER A 467 6.36 0.82 6.61
N GLN A 468 6.55 2.04 6.08
CA GLN A 468 7.87 2.60 5.81
C GLN A 468 8.76 2.68 7.06
N ARG A 469 8.19 2.90 8.26
CA ARG A 469 8.97 3.02 9.50
C ARG A 469 9.61 1.71 9.96
N ASN A 470 9.12 0.60 9.44
CA ASN A 470 9.61 -0.74 9.73
C ASN A 470 10.71 -1.19 8.75
N ALA A 471 11.38 -0.28 8.07
CA ALA A 471 12.36 -0.60 7.03
C ALA A 471 11.78 -1.55 5.95
N ALA A 472 10.52 -1.36 5.59
CA ALA A 472 9.83 -2.19 4.61
C ALA A 472 9.90 -1.55 3.21
N ALA A 473 10.43 -2.30 2.26
CA ALA A 473 10.19 -2.17 0.84
C ALA A 473 9.02 -3.08 0.47
N VAL A 474 8.31 -2.76 -0.62
CA VAL A 474 7.22 -3.59 -1.13
C VAL A 474 7.38 -3.83 -2.63
N TRP A 475 6.63 -4.79 -3.19
CA TRP A 475 6.66 -5.05 -4.62
C TRP A 475 5.26 -5.19 -5.21
N SER A 476 5.20 -5.27 -6.53
CA SER A 476 3.95 -5.28 -7.29
C SER A 476 3.14 -6.58 -7.22
N GLY A 477 3.61 -7.59 -6.48
CA GLY A 477 2.96 -8.89 -6.38
C GLY A 477 3.17 -9.77 -7.62
N ASP A 478 2.33 -10.81 -7.77
CA ASP A 478 2.46 -11.87 -8.76
C ASP A 478 1.84 -11.45 -10.11
N VAL A 479 2.54 -10.59 -10.82
CA VAL A 479 2.06 -9.95 -12.07
C VAL A 479 2.36 -10.78 -13.32
N ASP A 480 1.52 -10.64 -14.35
CA ASP A 480 1.66 -11.36 -15.63
C ASP A 480 2.83 -10.85 -16.48
N PRO A 481 3.50 -11.74 -17.26
CA PRO A 481 4.63 -11.39 -18.11
C PRO A 481 4.18 -10.88 -19.50
N ASN A 482 3.54 -9.71 -19.54
CA ASN A 482 3.10 -9.09 -20.78
C ASN A 482 3.27 -7.57 -20.78
N TRP A 483 3.21 -6.96 -21.98
CA TRP A 483 3.42 -5.52 -22.16
C TRP A 483 2.35 -4.65 -21.47
N GLU A 484 1.11 -5.10 -21.43
CA GLU A 484 0.02 -4.38 -20.76
C GLU A 484 0.28 -4.29 -19.28
N THR A 485 0.64 -5.40 -18.65
CA THR A 485 1.02 -5.46 -17.24
C THR A 485 2.25 -4.60 -16.97
N PHE A 486 3.26 -4.65 -17.84
CA PHE A 486 4.45 -3.80 -17.68
C PHE A 486 4.08 -2.31 -17.68
N ARG A 487 3.24 -1.85 -18.62
CA ARG A 487 2.75 -0.46 -18.62
C ARG A 487 2.08 -0.07 -17.30
N ARG A 488 1.29 -0.98 -16.73
CA ARG A 488 0.57 -0.74 -15.46
C ARG A 488 1.48 -0.64 -14.24
N GLN A 489 2.70 -1.21 -14.29
CA GLN A 489 3.66 -1.13 -13.19
C GLN A 489 4.12 0.31 -12.93
N ILE A 490 4.23 1.13 -13.97
CA ILE A 490 4.76 2.49 -13.81
C ILE A 490 3.81 3.35 -12.98
N PRO A 491 2.52 3.57 -13.34
CA PRO A 491 1.59 4.33 -12.52
C PRO A 491 1.34 3.70 -11.15
N ALA A 492 1.41 2.38 -11.02
CA ALA A 492 1.28 1.71 -9.73
C ALA A 492 2.43 2.08 -8.77
N GLY A 493 3.69 2.00 -9.22
CA GLY A 493 4.85 2.41 -8.45
C GLY A 493 4.87 3.90 -8.12
N LEU A 494 4.43 4.76 -9.07
CA LEU A 494 4.34 6.20 -8.88
C LEU A 494 3.30 6.58 -7.83
N ASN A 495 2.11 5.99 -7.86
CA ASN A 495 1.07 6.22 -6.85
C ASN A 495 1.48 5.71 -5.47
N LEU A 496 2.17 4.58 -5.39
CA LEU A 496 2.71 4.09 -4.13
C LEU A 496 3.75 5.06 -3.53
N SER A 497 4.65 5.60 -4.36
CA SER A 497 5.62 6.61 -3.95
C SER A 497 4.94 7.84 -3.36
N LEU A 498 3.86 8.32 -3.98
CA LEU A 498 3.03 9.41 -3.48
C LEU A 498 2.25 9.04 -2.21
N SER A 499 2.05 7.75 -1.95
CA SER A 499 1.41 7.26 -0.71
C SER A 499 2.37 7.21 0.49
N GLY A 500 3.58 7.76 0.37
CA GLY A 500 4.54 7.87 1.45
C GLY A 500 5.39 6.63 1.69
N ILE A 501 5.27 5.55 0.89
CA ILE A 501 6.14 4.37 0.91
C ILE A 501 7.25 4.56 -0.12
N PRO A 502 8.52 4.82 0.30
CA PRO A 502 9.57 5.27 -0.61
C PRO A 502 10.28 4.16 -1.37
N TYR A 503 10.15 2.90 -0.92
CA TYR A 503 10.93 1.78 -1.44
C TYR A 503 10.01 0.74 -2.07
N TRP A 504 10.15 0.61 -3.37
CA TRP A 504 9.32 -0.24 -4.21
C TRP A 504 10.16 -0.96 -5.27
N THR A 505 9.67 -2.11 -5.70
CA THR A 505 10.18 -2.88 -6.83
C THR A 505 9.03 -3.57 -7.57
N THR A 506 9.35 -4.18 -8.70
CA THR A 506 8.46 -5.08 -9.44
C THR A 506 9.15 -6.41 -9.67
N ASP A 507 8.42 -7.45 -9.96
CA ASP A 507 8.99 -8.68 -10.50
C ASP A 507 9.38 -8.45 -11.96
N ILE A 508 10.68 -8.21 -12.20
CA ILE A 508 11.18 -7.89 -13.53
C ILE A 508 10.88 -9.02 -14.51
N GLY A 509 10.14 -8.67 -15.55
CA GLY A 509 9.69 -9.61 -16.58
C GLY A 509 8.38 -10.33 -16.24
N GLY A 510 7.70 -9.95 -15.14
CA GLY A 510 6.50 -10.61 -14.62
C GLY A 510 6.82 -11.88 -13.81
N PHE A 511 5.91 -12.28 -12.92
CA PHE A 511 6.07 -13.46 -12.07
C PHE A 511 5.63 -14.75 -12.76
N VAL A 512 4.45 -14.74 -13.40
CA VAL A 512 3.80 -15.95 -13.92
C VAL A 512 4.59 -16.56 -15.08
N ASP A 513 4.63 -17.88 -15.14
CA ASP A 513 5.27 -18.79 -16.12
C ASP A 513 5.65 -18.20 -17.50
N ALA A 514 6.77 -17.51 -17.56
CA ALA A 514 7.30 -16.98 -18.81
C ALA A 514 8.33 -17.94 -19.46
N ASN A 515 8.50 -17.81 -20.78
CA ASN A 515 9.44 -18.63 -21.52
C ASN A 515 10.71 -17.83 -21.92
N PRO A 516 11.86 -18.00 -21.28
CA PRO A 516 13.12 -17.33 -21.66
C PRO A 516 13.62 -17.64 -23.07
N ASP A 517 13.10 -18.69 -23.72
CA ASP A 517 13.45 -19.05 -25.09
C ASP A 517 12.62 -18.33 -26.15
N ASP A 518 11.52 -17.68 -25.74
CA ASP A 518 10.69 -16.88 -26.64
C ASP A 518 11.37 -15.51 -26.91
N PRO A 519 11.68 -15.17 -28.17
CA PRO A 519 12.29 -13.89 -28.51
C PRO A 519 11.44 -12.67 -28.13
N ALA A 520 10.11 -12.76 -28.21
CA ALA A 520 9.20 -11.68 -27.83
C ALA A 520 9.23 -11.44 -26.31
N TYR A 521 9.31 -12.51 -25.52
CA TYR A 521 9.47 -12.38 -24.09
C TYR A 521 10.84 -11.83 -23.69
N ARG A 522 11.91 -12.20 -24.40
CA ARG A 522 13.25 -11.66 -24.14
C ARG A 522 13.30 -10.14 -24.30
N GLU A 523 12.62 -9.59 -25.29
CA GLU A 523 12.52 -8.14 -25.46
C GLU A 523 11.77 -7.51 -24.28
N LEU A 524 10.59 -8.03 -23.92
CA LEU A 524 9.83 -7.58 -22.75
C LEU A 524 10.68 -7.60 -21.48
N TYR A 525 11.41 -8.70 -21.23
CA TYR A 525 12.27 -8.83 -20.06
C TYR A 525 13.37 -7.75 -20.02
N VAL A 526 14.02 -7.49 -21.15
CA VAL A 526 15.06 -6.46 -21.26
C VAL A 526 14.46 -5.07 -20.95
N ARG A 527 13.33 -4.71 -21.56
CA ARG A 527 12.70 -3.41 -21.31
C ARG A 527 12.23 -3.25 -19.86
N TRP A 528 11.75 -4.31 -19.26
CA TRP A 528 11.39 -4.31 -17.85
C TRP A 528 12.61 -4.22 -16.92
N PHE A 529 13.72 -4.84 -17.30
CA PHE A 529 14.99 -4.75 -16.57
C PHE A 529 15.61 -3.33 -16.66
N GLU A 530 15.53 -2.69 -17.81
CA GLU A 530 15.89 -1.29 -18.01
C GLU A 530 15.09 -0.39 -17.03
N PHE A 531 13.78 -0.53 -16.97
CA PHE A 531 12.93 0.16 -16.00
C PHE A 531 13.32 -0.16 -14.55
N GLY A 532 13.51 -1.45 -14.24
CA GLY A 532 13.89 -1.91 -12.91
C GLY A 532 15.21 -1.30 -12.40
N THR A 533 16.15 -0.99 -13.31
CA THR A 533 17.41 -0.29 -12.98
C THR A 533 17.17 1.07 -12.31
N PHE A 534 16.04 1.72 -12.62
CA PHE A 534 15.61 3.01 -12.07
C PHE A 534 14.45 2.88 -11.06
N CYS A 535 14.14 1.67 -10.59
CA CYS A 535 13.28 1.49 -9.41
C CYS A 535 14.09 1.71 -8.12
N PRO A 536 13.45 2.13 -7.01
CA PRO A 536 14.13 2.26 -5.71
C PRO A 536 14.89 0.99 -5.30
N ILE A 537 14.28 -0.19 -5.50
CA ILE A 537 14.89 -1.51 -5.32
C ILE A 537 14.96 -2.22 -6.68
N PHE A 538 16.08 -2.88 -6.96
CA PHE A 538 16.36 -3.51 -8.25
C PHE A 538 16.41 -5.03 -8.11
N ARG A 539 15.30 -5.73 -8.43
CA ARG A 539 15.12 -7.16 -8.14
C ARG A 539 14.57 -7.91 -9.36
N ALA A 540 15.30 -8.92 -9.84
CA ALA A 540 14.75 -9.91 -10.76
C ALA A 540 14.05 -11.02 -9.95
N HIS A 541 12.82 -11.38 -10.33
CA HIS A 541 12.10 -12.52 -9.78
C HIS A 541 11.08 -13.05 -10.80
N GLY A 542 10.67 -14.30 -10.61
CA GLY A 542 9.56 -14.91 -11.33
C GLY A 542 9.73 -16.42 -11.54
N THR A 543 8.64 -17.04 -11.98
CA THR A 543 8.58 -18.42 -12.44
C THR A 543 8.90 -18.46 -13.94
N ARG A 544 9.76 -19.38 -14.36
CA ARG A 544 10.15 -19.56 -15.75
C ARG A 544 10.03 -21.02 -16.15
N LYS A 545 9.58 -21.29 -17.36
CA LYS A 545 9.45 -22.67 -17.90
C LYS A 545 10.75 -23.45 -17.88
N THR A 546 11.89 -22.77 -17.99
CA THR A 546 13.23 -23.36 -17.90
C THR A 546 13.77 -23.45 -16.46
N ASN A 547 13.01 -22.96 -15.47
CA ASN A 547 13.48 -22.76 -14.09
C ASN A 547 14.76 -21.89 -13.99
N GLN A 548 14.97 -20.96 -14.93
CA GLN A 548 16.14 -20.09 -14.99
C GLN A 548 15.69 -18.64 -15.11
N ASN A 549 16.23 -17.75 -14.28
CA ASN A 549 15.91 -16.30 -14.28
C ASN A 549 17.16 -15.45 -14.10
N GLU A 550 18.32 -16.02 -14.33
CA GLU A 550 19.61 -15.35 -14.23
C GLU A 550 19.89 -14.55 -15.51
N ILE A 551 20.73 -13.50 -15.41
CA ILE A 551 21.06 -12.59 -16.54
C ILE A 551 21.49 -13.35 -17.81
N TRP A 552 22.17 -14.49 -17.69
CA TRP A 552 22.59 -15.32 -18.84
C TRP A 552 21.51 -16.22 -19.44
N SER A 553 20.34 -16.30 -18.82
CA SER A 553 19.28 -17.23 -19.25
C SER A 553 18.54 -16.76 -20.50
N TYR A 554 18.72 -15.53 -20.94
CA TYR A 554 18.02 -14.89 -22.05
C TYR A 554 18.84 -14.86 -23.36
N GLY A 555 19.97 -15.55 -23.40
CA GLY A 555 20.86 -15.63 -24.54
C GLY A 555 21.92 -14.51 -24.58
N PRO A 556 23.00 -14.70 -25.38
CA PRO A 556 24.21 -13.87 -25.30
C PRO A 556 24.00 -12.38 -25.62
N ALA A 557 23.07 -12.06 -26.53
CA ALA A 557 22.79 -10.67 -26.90
C ALA A 557 22.09 -9.94 -25.75
N MET A 558 21.07 -10.56 -25.15
CA MET A 558 20.33 -10.00 -24.01
C MET A 558 21.22 -9.92 -22.78
N GLN A 559 22.03 -10.98 -22.53
CA GLN A 559 22.98 -10.98 -21.42
C GLN A 559 23.90 -9.75 -21.41
N ARG A 560 24.38 -9.30 -22.56
CA ARG A 560 25.22 -8.09 -22.65
C ARG A 560 24.46 -6.85 -22.21
N ILE A 561 23.25 -6.67 -22.73
CA ILE A 561 22.39 -5.52 -22.39
C ILE A 561 22.06 -5.52 -20.88
N LEU A 562 21.61 -6.66 -20.36
CA LEU A 562 21.28 -6.81 -18.93
C LEU A 562 22.49 -6.54 -18.03
N THR A 563 23.69 -7.02 -18.42
CA THR A 563 24.94 -6.75 -17.69
C THR A 563 25.29 -5.27 -17.72
N ASP A 564 25.10 -4.57 -18.84
CA ASP A 564 25.41 -3.15 -18.95
C ASP A 564 24.46 -2.29 -18.10
N TYR A 565 23.17 -2.63 -18.02
CA TYR A 565 22.20 -1.97 -17.12
C TYR A 565 22.47 -2.30 -15.64
N ASP A 566 22.86 -3.52 -15.32
CA ASP A 566 23.27 -3.88 -13.97
C ASP A 566 24.52 -3.05 -13.57
N ARG A 567 25.56 -2.99 -14.41
CA ARG A 567 26.72 -2.13 -14.18
C ARG A 567 26.37 -0.64 -14.07
N LEU A 568 25.37 -0.17 -14.84
CA LEU A 568 24.86 1.19 -14.72
C LEU A 568 24.28 1.43 -13.33
N ARG A 569 23.49 0.48 -12.79
CA ARG A 569 22.97 0.56 -11.42
C ARG A 569 24.07 0.77 -10.40
N TYR A 570 25.16 0.02 -10.50
CA TYR A 570 26.32 0.16 -9.59
C TYR A 570 27.07 1.48 -9.78
N ARG A 571 27.17 2.00 -10.99
CA ARG A 571 27.73 3.35 -11.22
C ARG A 571 26.86 4.43 -10.60
N LEU A 572 25.56 4.25 -10.58
CA LEU A 572 24.60 5.16 -9.93
C LEU A 572 24.52 4.98 -8.40
N MET A 573 25.16 3.97 -7.83
CA MET A 573 25.07 3.65 -6.39
C MET A 573 25.36 4.86 -5.47
N PRO A 574 26.38 5.69 -5.69
CA PRO A 574 26.60 6.88 -4.84
C PRO A 574 25.42 7.85 -4.89
N TYR A 575 24.84 8.05 -6.08
CA TYR A 575 23.65 8.89 -6.25
C TYR A 575 22.44 8.29 -5.52
N ILE A 576 22.15 7.01 -5.76
CA ILE A 576 21.00 6.30 -5.15
C ILE A 576 21.10 6.32 -3.62
N TYR A 577 22.28 6.04 -3.08
CA TYR A 577 22.52 6.02 -1.63
C TYR A 577 22.37 7.42 -1.00
N SER A 578 22.76 8.47 -1.72
CA SER A 578 22.52 9.86 -1.31
C SER A 578 21.05 10.22 -1.34
N GLN A 579 20.27 9.73 -2.32
CA GLN A 579 18.81 9.92 -2.31
C GLN A 579 18.14 9.14 -1.18
N ALA A 580 18.60 7.93 -0.88
CA ALA A 580 18.11 7.15 0.27
C ALA A 580 18.37 7.85 1.61
N TRP A 581 19.50 8.58 1.74
CA TRP A 581 19.73 9.44 2.89
C TRP A 581 18.65 10.52 3.02
N LYS A 582 18.31 11.20 1.92
CA LYS A 582 17.24 12.21 1.90
C LYS A 582 15.87 11.64 2.21
N VAL A 583 15.59 10.41 1.81
CA VAL A 583 14.35 9.71 2.22
C VAL A 583 14.24 9.63 3.75
N THR A 584 15.34 9.31 4.41
CA THR A 584 15.37 9.16 5.88
C THR A 584 15.40 10.51 6.60
N SER A 585 16.20 11.45 6.13
CA SER A 585 16.45 12.73 6.82
C SER A 585 15.47 13.83 6.49
N GLU A 586 14.90 13.82 5.28
CA GLU A 586 14.06 14.91 4.74
C GLU A 586 12.66 14.45 4.33
N GLY A 587 12.36 13.15 4.37
CA GLY A 587 11.12 12.59 3.86
C GLY A 587 11.02 12.60 2.33
N ALA A 588 12.13 12.69 1.60
CA ALA A 588 12.16 12.75 0.14
C ALA A 588 11.63 11.47 -0.52
N THR A 589 11.34 11.57 -1.83
CA THR A 589 10.87 10.48 -2.68
C THR A 589 11.89 10.21 -3.77
N ILE A 590 12.26 8.93 -4.01
CA ILE A 590 13.26 8.55 -5.03
C ILE A 590 12.60 8.44 -6.42
N MET A 591 11.50 7.71 -6.53
CA MET A 591 10.73 7.56 -7.76
C MET A 591 9.66 8.66 -7.78
N ARG A 592 9.96 9.79 -8.45
CA ARG A 592 9.20 11.03 -8.39
C ARG A 592 8.33 11.20 -9.63
N PRO A 593 7.01 11.08 -9.55
CA PRO A 593 6.13 11.46 -10.67
C PRO A 593 6.36 12.92 -11.07
N LEU A 594 6.19 13.24 -12.34
CA LEU A 594 6.40 14.60 -12.85
C LEU A 594 5.55 15.66 -12.11
N VAL A 595 4.38 15.29 -11.64
CA VAL A 595 3.48 16.16 -10.87
C VAL A 595 4.08 16.65 -9.54
N MET A 596 5.09 15.97 -8.99
CA MET A 596 5.76 16.44 -7.76
C MET A 596 6.53 17.75 -8.01
N ASP A 597 7.16 17.85 -9.16
CA ASP A 597 8.01 18.99 -9.53
C ASP A 597 7.26 20.01 -10.43
N PHE A 598 6.18 19.56 -11.11
CA PHE A 598 5.37 20.35 -12.03
C PHE A 598 3.87 20.28 -11.71
N ARG A 599 3.51 20.46 -10.44
CA ARG A 599 2.15 20.23 -9.91
C ARG A 599 1.03 20.98 -10.67
N THR A 600 1.31 22.17 -11.18
CA THR A 600 0.34 23.03 -11.88
C THR A 600 0.31 22.82 -13.40
N ASP A 601 1.22 22.04 -13.97
CA ASP A 601 1.21 21.68 -15.40
C ASP A 601 0.25 20.52 -15.63
N VAL A 602 -0.81 20.77 -16.42
CA VAL A 602 -1.85 19.78 -16.75
C VAL A 602 -1.29 18.55 -17.47
N ARG A 603 -0.20 18.71 -18.23
CA ARG A 603 0.47 17.57 -18.88
C ARG A 603 1.15 16.70 -17.83
N ALA A 604 1.92 17.27 -16.93
CA ALA A 604 2.55 16.55 -15.84
C ALA A 604 1.52 15.84 -14.94
N GLN A 605 0.35 16.47 -14.72
CA GLN A 605 -0.75 15.86 -13.97
C GLN A 605 -1.29 14.57 -14.62
N ASN A 606 -1.18 14.44 -15.94
CA ASN A 606 -1.72 13.30 -16.69
C ASN A 606 -0.63 12.36 -17.26
N THR A 607 0.66 12.65 -17.01
CA THR A 607 1.79 11.79 -17.41
C THR A 607 2.07 10.77 -16.32
N GLY A 608 1.70 9.51 -16.56
CA GLY A 608 1.85 8.40 -15.62
C GLY A 608 2.86 7.34 -16.06
N ASP A 609 3.61 7.60 -17.13
CA ASP A 609 4.58 6.69 -17.75
C ASP A 609 6.01 7.25 -17.80
N GLU A 610 6.20 8.46 -17.28
CA GLU A 610 7.51 9.11 -17.08
C GLU A 610 7.67 9.59 -15.64
N PHE A 611 8.90 9.60 -15.15
CA PHE A 611 9.19 10.04 -13.79
C PHE A 611 10.65 10.51 -13.63
N LEU A 612 10.92 11.25 -12.57
CA LEU A 612 12.26 11.57 -12.14
C LEU A 612 12.77 10.51 -11.14
N PHE A 613 13.94 9.95 -11.40
CA PHE A 613 14.66 9.11 -10.44
C PHE A 613 15.60 10.01 -9.60
N GLY A 614 15.14 10.34 -8.37
CA GLY A 614 15.67 11.47 -7.63
C GLY A 614 15.46 12.79 -8.41
N PRO A 615 16.15 13.87 -8.06
CA PRO A 615 15.91 15.20 -8.68
C PRO A 615 16.61 15.41 -10.03
N ALA A 616 17.43 14.45 -10.53
CA ALA A 616 18.36 14.72 -11.63
C ALA A 616 18.20 13.85 -12.87
N LEU A 617 17.46 12.74 -12.82
CA LEU A 617 17.37 11.79 -13.92
C LEU A 617 15.91 11.60 -14.36
N LEU A 618 15.56 12.10 -15.54
CA LEU A 618 14.28 11.77 -16.17
C LEU A 618 14.34 10.37 -16.78
N VAL A 619 13.35 9.56 -16.49
CA VAL A 619 13.21 8.18 -16.96
C VAL A 619 11.93 8.06 -17.77
N SER A 620 12.07 7.66 -19.04
CA SER A 620 11.00 7.42 -19.99
C SER A 620 11.09 5.94 -20.44
N PRO A 621 10.44 5.00 -19.77
CA PRO A 621 10.51 3.58 -20.10
C PRO A 621 9.95 3.28 -21.49
N VAL A 622 10.57 2.35 -22.22
CA VAL A 622 10.02 1.81 -23.47
C VAL A 622 9.01 0.73 -23.11
N THR A 623 7.74 0.98 -23.33
CA THR A 623 6.61 0.17 -22.87
C THR A 623 5.87 -0.59 -23.97
N GLU A 624 6.40 -0.58 -25.18
CA GLU A 624 5.84 -1.26 -26.37
C GLU A 624 6.94 -2.04 -27.10
N PRO A 625 6.60 -3.14 -27.80
CA PRO A 625 7.55 -3.89 -28.59
C PRO A 625 8.07 -3.09 -29.79
N GLY A 626 9.33 -3.31 -30.21
CA GLY A 626 9.99 -2.73 -31.39
C GLY A 626 11.05 -1.67 -31.07
#